data_e27852e13dc6ad98be1376f341a91113
#
_entry.id   e27852e13dc6ad98be1376f341a91113
#
_cell.length_a   1.000
_cell.length_b   1.000
_cell.length_c   1.000
_cell.angle_alpha   90.00
_cell.angle_beta   90.00
_cell.angle_gamma   90.00
#
_symmetry.space_group_name_H-M   'P 1'
#
loop_
_entity.id
_entity.type
_entity.pdbx_description
1 polymer ?
#
loop_
_entity_poly.entity_id
_entity_poly.type
_entity_poly.pdbx_seq_one_letter_code
_entity_poly.pdbx_strand_id
1 'polypeptide(L)'
;MSKFTVRKLKEGIEDYFADISRMVELKESVPTGDKDSYGHEIYEEQTALNGKGEPVMVEQWLVPPSIIDLQNRLGLTVAEWEQIKADEKTGPLAMAAEVRVERYLRRELLVRPNKAIKGVMLTLQNDFGFGGGEEEDDGSGVLEDLLKGGRA
;
A
#
# COMPACT_ATOMS: atom_id res chain seq x y z
N MET A 1 -5.66 -1.48 29.68
CA MET A 1 -7.02 -1.23 29.16
C MET A 1 -6.94 -0.50 27.84
N SER A 2 -7.62 -1.01 26.83
CA SER A 2 -7.58 -0.39 25.53
C SER A 2 -8.29 0.97 25.54
N LYS A 3 -7.66 1.96 24.92
CA LYS A 3 -8.20 3.30 24.78
C LYS A 3 -9.39 3.35 23.81
N PHE A 4 -9.48 2.35 22.94
CA PHE A 4 -10.50 2.27 21.92
C PHE A 4 -11.37 1.05 22.08
N THR A 5 -12.67 1.21 21.85
CA THR A 5 -13.55 0.08 21.64
C THR A 5 -13.32 -0.45 20.21
N VAL A 6 -13.74 -1.67 19.97
CA VAL A 6 -13.66 -2.27 18.61
C VAL A 6 -14.33 -1.35 17.59
N ARG A 7 -15.51 -0.84 17.91
CA ARG A 7 -16.26 0.04 17.03
C ARG A 7 -15.53 1.35 16.73
N LYS A 8 -15.03 2.01 17.76
CA LYS A 8 -14.31 3.28 17.58
C LYS A 8 -13.04 3.10 16.79
N LEU A 9 -12.32 2.03 17.06
CA LEU A 9 -11.09 1.73 16.32
C LEU A 9 -11.40 1.48 14.85
N LYS A 10 -12.41 0.67 14.58
CA LYS A 10 -12.83 0.37 13.22
C LYS A 10 -13.21 1.63 12.46
N GLU A 11 -14.04 2.46 13.07
CA GLU A 11 -14.47 3.73 12.46
C GLU A 11 -13.28 4.65 12.19
N GLY A 12 -12.36 4.76 13.15
CA GLY A 12 -11.18 5.60 12.98
C GLY A 12 -10.26 5.13 11.87
N ILE A 13 -10.06 3.83 11.76
CA ILE A 13 -9.25 3.25 10.70
C ILE A 13 -9.92 3.48 9.33
N GLU A 14 -11.22 3.20 9.24
CA GLU A 14 -11.97 3.40 8.00
C GLU A 14 -11.96 4.87 7.56
N ASP A 15 -12.14 5.79 8.51
CA ASP A 15 -12.09 7.22 8.22
C ASP A 15 -10.72 7.65 7.71
N TYR A 16 -9.65 7.12 8.31
CA TYR A 16 -8.31 7.44 7.86
C TYR A 16 -8.12 7.04 6.40
N PHE A 17 -8.44 5.79 6.06
CA PHE A 17 -8.25 5.31 4.69
C PHE A 17 -9.20 6.01 3.70
N ALA A 18 -10.41 6.32 4.12
CA ALA A 18 -11.37 7.03 3.27
C ALA A 18 -10.87 8.43 2.91
N ASP A 19 -10.16 9.08 3.83
CA ASP A 19 -9.66 10.43 3.58
C ASP A 19 -8.45 10.46 2.65
N ILE A 20 -7.68 9.39 2.58
CA ILE A 20 -6.46 9.37 1.77
C ILE A 20 -6.59 8.51 0.51
N SER A 21 -7.74 7.93 0.26
CA SER A 21 -7.97 7.11 -0.93
C SER A 21 -9.38 7.33 -1.46
N ARG A 22 -9.60 6.86 -2.67
CA ARG A 22 -10.94 6.87 -3.27
C ARG A 22 -11.04 5.73 -4.27
N MET A 23 -12.27 5.31 -4.54
CA MET A 23 -12.54 4.34 -5.60
C MET A 23 -12.71 5.07 -6.91
N VAL A 24 -12.02 4.60 -7.94
CA VAL A 24 -12.08 5.19 -9.29
C VAL A 24 -12.24 4.06 -10.29
N GLU A 25 -12.78 4.41 -11.45
CA GLU A 25 -12.86 3.46 -12.54
C GLU A 25 -11.47 3.17 -13.09
N LEU A 26 -11.16 1.90 -13.27
CA LEU A 26 -9.91 1.50 -13.88
C LEU A 26 -9.91 1.91 -15.35
N LYS A 27 -8.88 2.64 -15.75
CA LYS A 27 -8.69 3.02 -17.16
C LYS A 27 -7.62 2.15 -17.77
N GLU A 28 -7.82 1.77 -19.01
CA GLU A 28 -6.83 1.03 -19.77
C GLU A 28 -6.58 1.71 -21.10
N SER A 29 -5.37 1.60 -21.61
CA SER A 29 -4.99 2.13 -22.93
C SER A 29 -5.22 1.05 -23.97
N VAL A 30 -6.02 1.38 -24.96
CA VAL A 30 -6.28 0.48 -26.08
C VAL A 30 -5.90 1.13 -27.39
N PRO A 31 -5.37 0.35 -28.37
CA PRO A 31 -5.02 0.92 -29.65
C PRO A 31 -6.31 1.31 -30.41
N THR A 32 -6.25 2.48 -31.07
CA THR A 32 -7.40 2.97 -31.85
C THR A 32 -7.45 2.37 -33.26
N GLY A 33 -6.36 1.75 -33.69
CA GLY A 33 -6.23 1.28 -35.06
C GLY A 33 -5.60 2.31 -35.97
N ASP A 34 -5.42 3.53 -35.51
CA ASP A 34 -4.79 4.61 -36.28
C ASP A 34 -3.33 4.76 -35.89
N LYS A 35 -2.58 5.45 -36.74
CA LYS A 35 -1.17 5.73 -36.50
C LYS A 35 -0.92 7.23 -36.62
N ASP A 36 0.05 7.74 -35.85
CA ASP A 36 0.45 9.14 -35.98
C ASP A 36 1.33 9.35 -37.23
N SER A 37 1.80 10.58 -37.43
CA SER A 37 2.63 10.93 -38.58
C SER A 37 3.98 10.21 -38.58
N TYR A 38 4.40 9.65 -37.43
CA TYR A 38 5.66 8.90 -37.31
C TYR A 38 5.48 7.39 -37.38
N GLY A 39 4.26 6.92 -37.62
CA GLY A 39 3.97 5.51 -37.72
C GLY A 39 3.72 4.81 -36.39
N HIS A 40 3.64 5.56 -35.29
CA HIS A 40 3.34 5.00 -33.98
C HIS A 40 1.85 4.82 -33.82
N GLU A 41 1.45 3.71 -33.18
CA GLU A 41 0.04 3.48 -32.89
C GLU A 41 -0.49 4.54 -31.91
N ILE A 42 -1.71 5.00 -32.18
CA ILE A 42 -2.41 5.93 -31.30
C ILE A 42 -3.26 5.12 -30.34
N TYR A 43 -3.13 5.42 -29.06
CA TYR A 43 -3.88 4.76 -28.00
C TYR A 43 -4.88 5.73 -27.38
N GLU A 44 -5.99 5.21 -26.92
CA GLU A 44 -6.96 6.00 -26.16
C GLU A 44 -7.25 5.31 -24.83
N GLU A 45 -7.68 6.10 -23.86
CA GLU A 45 -8.05 5.56 -22.57
C GLU A 45 -9.53 5.16 -22.61
N GLN A 46 -9.80 3.95 -22.13
CA GLN A 46 -11.15 3.46 -22.00
C GLN A 46 -11.34 2.88 -20.60
N THR A 47 -12.57 2.93 -20.10
CA THR A 47 -12.91 2.31 -18.83
C THR A 47 -12.88 0.79 -19.00
N ALA A 48 -12.13 0.11 -18.14
CA ALA A 48 -12.10 -1.34 -18.12
C ALA A 48 -13.44 -1.87 -17.59
N LEU A 49 -13.98 -2.87 -18.25
CA LEU A 49 -15.26 -3.47 -17.87
C LEU A 49 -15.05 -4.90 -17.41
N ASN A 50 -15.83 -5.32 -16.43
CA ASN A 50 -15.82 -6.70 -15.98
C ASN A 50 -16.67 -7.58 -16.92
N GLY A 51 -16.78 -8.87 -16.62
CA GLY A 51 -17.55 -9.80 -17.45
C GLY A 51 -19.03 -9.49 -17.55
N LYS A 52 -19.54 -8.62 -16.69
CA LYS A 52 -20.96 -8.19 -16.71
C LYS A 52 -21.14 -6.85 -17.41
N GLY A 53 -20.08 -6.27 -17.95
CA GLY A 53 -20.15 -4.95 -18.59
C GLY A 53 -20.15 -3.78 -17.63
N GLU A 54 -19.82 -4.01 -16.37
CA GLU A 54 -19.74 -2.96 -15.35
C GLU A 54 -18.31 -2.45 -15.23
N PRO A 55 -18.14 -1.14 -14.91
CA PRO A 55 -16.79 -0.60 -14.73
C PRO A 55 -16.05 -1.31 -13.60
N VAL A 56 -14.80 -1.63 -13.85
CA VAL A 56 -13.92 -2.17 -12.80
C VAL A 56 -13.47 -1.01 -11.91
N MET A 57 -13.72 -1.12 -10.61
CA MET A 57 -13.34 -0.09 -9.66
C MET A 57 -12.04 -0.48 -8.97
N VAL A 58 -11.13 0.48 -8.84
CA VAL A 58 -9.86 0.29 -8.15
C VAL A 58 -9.63 1.41 -7.17
N GLU A 59 -8.86 1.11 -6.14
CA GLU A 59 -8.52 2.11 -5.13
C GLU A 59 -7.39 2.99 -5.63
N GLN A 60 -7.61 4.30 -5.56
CA GLN A 60 -6.59 5.29 -5.88
C GLN A 60 -6.17 5.99 -4.61
N TRP A 61 -4.87 5.98 -4.34
CA TRP A 61 -4.30 6.65 -3.17
C TRP A 61 -4.03 8.12 -3.49
N LEU A 62 -4.64 8.99 -2.70
CA LEU A 62 -4.42 10.44 -2.82
C LEU A 62 -3.17 10.87 -2.05
N VAL A 63 -2.89 10.16 -0.96
CA VAL A 63 -1.72 10.35 -0.12
C VAL A 63 -1.20 8.97 0.23
N PRO A 64 0.12 8.77 0.26
CA PRO A 64 0.66 7.47 0.67
C PRO A 64 0.21 7.10 2.09
N PRO A 65 -0.31 5.90 2.31
CA PRO A 65 -0.71 5.47 3.64
C PRO A 65 0.51 5.20 4.52
N SER A 66 0.37 5.42 5.82
CA SER A 66 1.45 5.21 6.78
C SER A 66 0.85 4.82 8.13
N ILE A 67 1.47 3.86 8.80
CA ILE A 67 1.03 3.47 10.13
C ILE A 67 1.26 4.60 11.13
N ILE A 68 2.35 5.35 10.96
CA ILE A 68 2.62 6.49 11.82
C ILE A 68 1.53 7.56 11.69
N ASP A 69 1.11 7.84 10.46
CA ASP A 69 0.04 8.80 10.23
C ASP A 69 -1.29 8.32 10.81
N LEU A 70 -1.57 7.04 10.68
CA LEU A 70 -2.76 6.44 11.28
C LEU A 70 -2.73 6.56 12.80
N GLN A 71 -1.60 6.24 13.42
CA GLN A 71 -1.43 6.39 14.85
C GLN A 71 -1.64 7.84 15.28
N ASN A 72 -1.05 8.77 14.57
CA ASN A 72 -1.21 10.20 14.87
C ASN A 72 -2.66 10.62 14.76
N ARG A 73 -3.35 10.17 13.73
CA ARG A 73 -4.75 10.51 13.56
C ARG A 73 -5.63 9.96 14.67
N LEU A 74 -5.32 8.77 15.16
CA LEU A 74 -6.04 8.15 16.26
C LEU A 74 -5.59 8.67 17.63
N GLY A 75 -4.53 9.48 17.68
CA GLY A 75 -3.99 9.97 18.93
C GLY A 75 -3.29 8.91 19.75
N LEU A 76 -2.69 7.93 19.10
CA LEU A 76 -2.04 6.80 19.74
C LEU A 76 -0.53 6.91 19.69
N THR A 77 0.13 6.46 20.76
CA THR A 77 1.56 6.25 20.74
C THR A 77 1.87 4.89 20.13
N VAL A 78 3.14 4.66 19.79
CA VAL A 78 3.58 3.35 19.30
C VAL A 78 3.27 2.26 20.33
N ALA A 79 3.51 2.53 21.61
CA ALA A 79 3.23 1.57 22.66
C ALA A 79 1.74 1.24 22.74
N GLU A 80 0.90 2.24 22.64
CA GLU A 80 -0.56 2.03 22.64
C GLU A 80 -1.02 1.22 21.43
N TRP A 81 -0.43 1.47 20.27
CA TRP A 81 -0.73 0.69 19.08
C TRP A 81 -0.35 -0.77 19.25
N GLU A 82 0.81 -1.03 19.83
CA GLU A 82 1.25 -2.40 20.12
C GLU A 82 0.29 -3.09 21.10
N GLN A 83 -0.22 -2.37 22.09
CA GLN A 83 -1.22 -2.92 23.01
C GLN A 83 -2.52 -3.27 22.28
N ILE A 84 -2.94 -2.43 21.33
CA ILE A 84 -4.12 -2.69 20.51
C ILE A 84 -3.91 -3.94 19.67
N LYS A 85 -2.72 -4.10 19.10
CA LYS A 85 -2.39 -5.28 18.30
C LYS A 85 -2.39 -6.56 19.14
N ALA A 86 -2.00 -6.46 20.40
CA ALA A 86 -1.96 -7.61 21.28
C ALA A 86 -3.34 -7.98 21.84
N ASP A 87 -4.31 -7.07 21.77
CA ASP A 87 -5.65 -7.31 22.26
C ASP A 87 -6.41 -8.23 21.32
N GLU A 88 -7.07 -9.23 21.88
CA GLU A 88 -7.78 -10.24 21.10
C GLU A 88 -8.90 -9.67 20.23
N LYS A 89 -9.56 -8.60 20.71
CA LYS A 89 -10.70 -8.00 19.99
C LYS A 89 -10.29 -6.96 18.98
N THR A 90 -9.29 -6.15 19.31
CA THR A 90 -8.84 -5.05 18.44
C THR A 90 -7.66 -5.42 17.55
N GLY A 91 -6.91 -6.46 17.93
CA GLY A 91 -5.73 -6.90 17.18
C GLY A 91 -6.00 -7.16 15.71
N PRO A 92 -7.04 -7.93 15.36
CA PRO A 92 -7.32 -8.17 13.94
C PRO A 92 -7.57 -6.90 13.12
N LEU A 93 -8.20 -5.89 13.71
CA LEU A 93 -8.42 -4.62 13.02
C LEU A 93 -7.12 -3.87 12.77
N ALA A 94 -6.26 -3.83 13.78
CA ALA A 94 -4.96 -3.17 13.65
C ALA A 94 -4.08 -3.90 12.64
N MET A 95 -4.06 -5.22 12.70
CA MET A 95 -3.27 -6.01 11.75
C MET A 95 -3.77 -5.88 10.32
N ALA A 96 -5.08 -5.80 10.13
CA ALA A 96 -5.64 -5.58 8.80
C ALA A 96 -5.21 -4.22 8.24
N ALA A 97 -5.17 -3.20 9.08
CA ALA A 97 -4.69 -1.88 8.67
C ALA A 97 -3.22 -1.92 8.28
N GLU A 98 -2.40 -2.62 9.05
CA GLU A 98 -0.98 -2.78 8.74
C GLU A 98 -0.78 -3.52 7.42
N VAL A 99 -1.54 -4.58 7.19
CA VAL A 99 -1.47 -5.33 5.92
C VAL A 99 -1.81 -4.42 4.74
N ARG A 100 -2.81 -3.57 4.91
CA ARG A 100 -3.21 -2.64 3.84
C ARG A 100 -2.11 -1.66 3.49
N VAL A 101 -1.43 -1.11 4.48
CA VAL A 101 -0.28 -0.22 4.27
C VAL A 101 0.88 -0.99 3.64
N GLU A 102 1.16 -2.19 4.15
CA GLU A 102 2.23 -3.02 3.63
C GLU A 102 2.02 -3.37 2.15
N ARG A 103 0.79 -3.70 1.77
CA ARG A 103 0.47 -3.99 0.36
C ARG A 103 0.74 -2.79 -0.54
N TYR A 104 0.42 -1.61 -0.07
CA TYR A 104 0.73 -0.39 -0.82
C TYR A 104 2.25 -0.26 -1.02
N LEU A 105 3.02 -0.44 0.04
CA LEU A 105 4.47 -0.31 -0.02
C LEU A 105 5.09 -1.36 -0.93
N ARG A 106 4.62 -2.60 -0.86
CA ARG A 106 5.10 -3.66 -1.74
C ARG A 106 4.79 -3.36 -3.21
N ARG A 107 3.61 -2.81 -3.46
CA ARG A 107 3.23 -2.41 -4.82
C ARG A 107 4.16 -1.33 -5.35
N GLU A 108 4.54 -0.38 -4.50
CA GLU A 108 5.47 0.68 -4.90
C GLU A 108 6.83 0.12 -5.31
N LEU A 109 7.29 -0.95 -4.67
CA LEU A 109 8.54 -1.61 -5.07
C LEU A 109 8.45 -2.16 -6.49
N LEU A 110 7.28 -2.59 -6.93
CA LEU A 110 7.09 -3.17 -8.25
C LEU A 110 6.91 -2.11 -9.34
N VAL A 111 6.31 -0.97 -8.98
CA VAL A 111 5.91 0.06 -9.94
C VAL A 111 6.98 1.13 -10.10
N ARG A 112 7.69 1.47 -9.04
CA ARG A 112 8.69 2.54 -9.06
C ARG A 112 10.10 1.96 -8.97
N PRO A 113 10.81 1.90 -10.09
CA PRO A 113 12.20 1.44 -10.04
C PRO A 113 13.11 2.53 -9.47
N ASN A 114 14.18 2.11 -8.86
CA ASN A 114 15.34 2.91 -8.47
C ASN A 114 15.13 3.91 -7.33
N LYS A 115 14.70 5.11 -7.60
CA LYS A 115 14.77 6.20 -6.61
C LYS A 115 13.93 5.97 -5.36
N ALA A 116 12.78 5.33 -5.50
CA ALA A 116 11.87 5.11 -4.37
C ALA A 116 12.14 3.80 -3.64
N ILE A 117 12.84 2.86 -4.28
CA ILE A 117 13.02 1.51 -3.72
C ILE A 117 13.67 1.53 -2.35
N LYS A 118 14.72 2.31 -2.20
CA LYS A 118 15.48 2.34 -0.95
C LYS A 118 14.63 2.85 0.22
N GLY A 119 13.86 3.91 -0.02
CA GLY A 119 12.97 4.44 1.02
C GLY A 119 11.85 3.49 1.36
N VAL A 120 11.24 2.85 0.36
CA VAL A 120 10.19 1.88 0.57
C VAL A 120 10.71 0.66 1.31
N MET A 121 11.90 0.17 0.95
CA MET A 121 12.52 -0.94 1.66
C MET A 121 12.79 -0.60 3.12
N LEU A 122 13.29 0.60 3.38
CA LEU A 122 13.56 1.03 4.74
C LEU A 122 12.26 1.07 5.57
N THR A 123 11.18 1.56 4.99
CA THR A 123 9.88 1.58 5.65
C THR A 123 9.39 0.17 5.95
N LEU A 124 9.50 -0.73 4.98
CA LEU A 124 9.10 -2.12 5.18
C LEU A 124 9.91 -2.80 6.28
N GLN A 125 11.21 -2.54 6.31
CA GLN A 125 12.08 -3.10 7.34
C GLN A 125 11.75 -2.56 8.73
N ASN A 126 11.54 -1.26 8.83
CA ASN A 126 11.30 -0.62 10.12
C ASN A 126 9.90 -0.90 10.67
N ASP A 127 8.88 -0.86 9.80
CA ASP A 127 7.50 -0.96 10.24
C ASP A 127 6.99 -2.40 10.28
N PHE A 128 7.53 -3.28 9.42
CA PHE A 128 6.98 -4.61 9.23
C PHE A 128 8.00 -5.73 9.37
N GLY A 129 9.25 -5.41 9.71
CA GLY A 129 10.30 -6.41 9.85
C GLY A 129 10.67 -7.14 8.56
N PHE A 130 10.31 -6.58 7.42
CA PHE A 130 10.58 -7.17 6.14
C PHE A 130 12.09 -7.33 5.92
N GLY A 131 12.51 -8.47 5.45
CA GLY A 131 13.93 -8.73 5.23
C GLY A 131 14.63 -9.37 6.41
N GLY A 132 13.90 -9.79 7.43
CA GLY A 132 14.49 -10.51 8.54
C GLY A 132 15.38 -9.66 9.43
N GLY A 133 14.88 -8.48 9.78
CA GLY A 133 15.68 -7.46 10.41
C GLY A 133 16.40 -7.79 11.71
N GLU A 134 16.21 -8.95 12.28
CA GLU A 134 16.90 -9.28 13.51
C GLU A 134 18.37 -9.62 13.26
N GLU A 135 18.75 -9.89 12.04
CA GLU A 135 20.13 -10.14 11.73
C GLU A 135 20.92 -8.87 11.82
N GLU A 136 22.19 -9.04 12.05
CA GLU A 136 23.13 -7.95 11.94
C GLU A 136 23.22 -7.45 10.51
N ASP A 137 22.47 -8.05 9.64
CA ASP A 137 22.37 -7.61 8.25
C ASP A 137 21.88 -6.16 8.22
N ASP A 138 22.59 -5.34 7.52
CA ASP A 138 22.25 -3.92 7.36
C ASP A 138 21.16 -3.69 6.32
N GLY A 139 20.58 -4.74 5.78
CA GLY A 139 19.58 -4.64 4.75
C GLY A 139 20.10 -4.56 3.35
N SER A 140 21.40 -4.42 3.19
CA SER A 140 22.01 -4.33 1.85
C SER A 140 21.77 -5.58 1.04
N GLY A 141 21.88 -6.74 1.67
CA GLY A 141 21.65 -8.00 0.99
C GLY A 141 20.24 -8.15 0.47
N VAL A 142 19.25 -7.74 1.26
CA VAL A 142 17.85 -7.81 0.87
C VAL A 142 17.57 -6.89 -0.31
N LEU A 143 18.06 -5.66 -0.23
CA LEU A 143 17.89 -4.70 -1.31
C LEU A 143 18.57 -5.18 -2.58
N GLU A 144 19.76 -5.74 -2.43
CA GLU A 144 20.52 -6.26 -3.55
C GLU A 144 19.78 -7.39 -4.25
N ASP A 145 19.21 -8.31 -3.48
CA ASP A 145 18.44 -9.43 -4.03
C ASP A 145 17.24 -8.93 -4.83
N LEU A 146 16.55 -7.92 -4.33
CA LEU A 146 15.42 -7.35 -5.04
C LEU A 146 15.86 -6.66 -6.33
N LEU A 147 16.97 -5.93 -6.28
CA LEU A 147 17.49 -5.23 -7.45
C LEU A 147 17.99 -6.18 -8.52
N LYS A 148 18.41 -7.37 -8.14
CA LYS A 148 18.84 -8.40 -9.08
C LYS A 148 17.66 -9.15 -9.71
N GLY A 149 16.47 -8.63 -9.55
CA GLY A 149 15.29 -9.15 -10.24
C GLY A 149 14.82 -10.49 -9.79
N GLY A 150 14.92 -10.76 -8.51
CA GLY A 150 14.44 -12.03 -8.00
C GLY A 150 15.23 -13.19 -8.57
N ARG A 151 16.50 -13.03 -8.70
CA ARG A 151 17.38 -14.07 -9.08
C ARG A 151 17.31 -15.18 -8.03
N ALA A 152 16.40 -16.02 -8.18
CA ALA A 152 16.19 -17.11 -7.24
C ALA A 152 17.17 -18.21 -7.53
#